data_2322a8c41acf1d0c09f87bc039291e7b
#
_entry.id   2322a8c41acf1d0c09f87bc039291e7b
#
_cell.length_a   1.000
_cell.length_b   1.000
_cell.length_c   1.000
_cell.angle_alpha   90.00
_cell.angle_beta   90.00
_cell.angle_gamma   90.00
#
_symmetry.space_group_name_H-M   'P 1'
#
loop_
_entity.id
_entity.type
_entity.pdbx_description
1 polymer ?
#
loop_
_entity_poly.entity_id
_entity_poly.type
_entity_poly.pdbx_seq_one_letter_code
_entity_poly.pdbx_strand_id
1 'polypeptide(L)'
;PGGAHGVSPRTAGGKAGAETFRKLGTYCKNLGIDYLTVYAFSTENWKRPQDEVDGIMRLLEQYLHECIDTMEKDGNRLRFLGDLSVLTPELRKLIDETNEISSRIEGFQANVCLNYGGRDEILHAARAFARDCAAGKRDADALTEEGFSCYLYSSGLPDPDLLIRPGGEKRISNY
;
A
#
# COMPACT_ATOMS: atom_id res chain seq x y z
N PRO A 1 7.34 4.04 -43.52
CA PRO A 1 6.85 4.92 -42.47
C PRO A 1 6.92 4.19 -41.16
N GLY A 2 7.97 4.44 -40.38
CA GLY A 2 8.28 3.77 -39.15
C GLY A 2 7.43 4.35 -38.02
N GLY A 3 6.61 3.49 -37.40
CA GLY A 3 5.94 3.81 -36.14
C GLY A 3 6.93 3.80 -34.99
N ALA A 4 7.27 4.97 -34.50
CA ALA A 4 7.96 5.10 -33.22
C ALA A 4 7.05 4.53 -32.13
N HIS A 5 7.44 3.42 -31.50
CA HIS A 5 6.85 2.96 -30.26
C HIS A 5 7.24 3.95 -29.15
N GLY A 6 6.48 5.02 -29.05
CA GLY A 6 6.61 5.96 -27.95
C GLY A 6 6.21 5.27 -26.64
N VAL A 7 7.14 5.20 -25.69
CA VAL A 7 6.84 4.85 -24.31
C VAL A 7 5.74 5.81 -23.84
N SER A 8 4.58 5.28 -23.44
CA SER A 8 3.47 6.10 -22.95
C SER A 8 3.97 7.01 -21.82
N PRO A 9 3.66 8.32 -21.85
CA PRO A 9 4.08 9.24 -20.78
C PRO A 9 3.69 8.79 -19.38
N ARG A 10 2.66 7.96 -19.26
CA ARG A 10 2.14 7.41 -18.00
C ARG A 10 2.99 6.27 -17.43
N THR A 11 3.58 5.42 -18.27
CA THR A 11 4.54 4.37 -17.87
C THR A 11 5.87 4.96 -17.41
N ALA A 12 6.32 6.04 -18.06
CA ALA A 12 7.48 6.80 -17.61
C ALA A 12 7.23 7.45 -16.24
N GLY A 13 6.00 7.96 -16.01
CA GLY A 13 5.58 8.48 -14.70
C GLY A 13 5.59 7.43 -13.59
N GLY A 14 5.23 6.18 -13.90
CA GLY A 14 5.27 5.08 -12.93
C GLY A 14 6.68 4.71 -12.48
N LYS A 15 7.66 4.61 -13.41
CA LYS A 15 9.08 4.39 -13.06
C LYS A 15 9.66 5.55 -12.25
N ALA A 16 9.40 6.78 -12.65
CA ALA A 16 9.80 7.97 -11.91
C ALA A 16 9.18 8.00 -10.51
N GLY A 17 7.94 7.55 -10.37
CA GLY A 17 7.24 7.42 -9.09
C GLY A 17 7.92 6.42 -8.15
N ALA A 18 8.28 5.23 -8.64
CA ALA A 18 8.97 4.21 -7.85
C ALA A 18 10.37 4.69 -7.39
N GLU A 19 11.12 5.35 -8.28
CA GLU A 19 12.42 5.92 -7.91
C GLU A 19 12.27 7.06 -6.88
N THR A 20 11.29 7.92 -7.07
CA THR A 20 10.97 8.99 -6.11
C THR A 20 10.59 8.42 -4.74
N PHE A 21 9.81 7.34 -4.72
CA PHE A 21 9.45 6.66 -3.49
C PHE A 21 10.66 6.10 -2.75
N ARG A 22 11.63 5.48 -3.43
CA ARG A 22 12.88 5.03 -2.82
C ARG A 22 13.68 6.17 -2.21
N LYS A 23 13.84 7.26 -2.96
CA LYS A 23 14.54 8.46 -2.48
C LYS A 23 13.85 9.05 -1.26
N LEU A 24 12.52 9.12 -1.29
CA LEU A 24 11.72 9.63 -0.17
C LEU A 24 11.85 8.71 1.06
N GLY A 25 11.80 7.41 0.89
CA GLY A 25 12.00 6.44 1.97
C GLY A 25 13.37 6.59 2.63
N THR A 26 14.44 6.70 1.85
CA THR A 26 15.79 6.95 2.36
C THR A 26 15.88 8.27 3.11
N TYR A 27 15.26 9.32 2.59
CA TYR A 27 15.21 10.63 3.23
C TYR A 27 14.47 10.59 4.57
N CYS A 28 13.29 9.98 4.61
CA CYS A 28 12.51 9.80 5.83
C CYS A 28 13.28 9.02 6.89
N LYS A 29 13.92 7.91 6.49
CA LYS A 29 14.77 7.12 7.38
C LYS A 29 15.91 7.95 7.98
N ASN A 30 16.58 8.75 7.17
CA ASN A 30 17.68 9.62 7.62
C ASN A 30 17.21 10.73 8.57
N LEU A 31 15.96 11.15 8.47
CA LEU A 31 15.32 12.10 9.41
C LEU A 31 14.84 11.44 10.71
N GLY A 32 14.94 10.12 10.85
CA GLY A 32 14.42 9.40 12.01
C GLY A 32 12.91 9.19 12.01
N ILE A 33 12.26 9.28 10.84
CA ILE A 33 10.83 8.96 10.67
C ILE A 33 10.68 7.44 10.67
N ASP A 34 9.77 6.92 11.49
CA ASP A 34 9.58 5.48 11.64
C ASP A 34 8.68 4.88 10.55
N TYR A 35 7.68 5.62 10.09
CA TYR A 35 6.68 5.14 9.14
C TYR A 35 6.44 6.15 8.01
N LEU A 36 6.44 5.64 6.77
CA LEU A 36 6.00 6.38 5.59
C LEU A 36 4.88 5.58 4.92
N THR A 37 3.70 6.16 4.76
CA THR A 37 2.59 5.54 4.02
C THR A 37 2.39 6.25 2.69
N VAL A 38 2.34 5.50 1.60
CA VAL A 38 2.09 6.04 0.26
C VAL A 38 0.92 5.34 -0.40
N TYR A 39 0.16 6.11 -1.19
CA TYR A 39 -0.93 5.59 -1.99
C TYR A 39 -0.43 5.25 -3.39
N ALA A 40 -0.36 3.96 -3.71
CA ALA A 40 0.14 3.47 -4.99
C ALA A 40 -1.00 3.16 -5.97
N PHE A 41 -2.07 2.54 -5.50
CA PHE A 41 -3.20 2.13 -6.33
C PHE A 41 -4.50 2.13 -5.51
N SER A 42 -5.46 2.99 -5.90
CA SER A 42 -6.77 3.06 -5.22
C SER A 42 -7.78 2.08 -5.85
N THR A 43 -8.83 1.76 -5.10
CA THR A 43 -9.97 0.97 -5.60
C THR A 43 -10.62 1.57 -6.85
N GLU A 44 -10.56 2.88 -7.04
CA GLU A 44 -11.07 3.57 -8.22
C GLU A 44 -10.19 3.41 -9.45
N ASN A 45 -8.91 3.09 -9.28
CA ASN A 45 -7.97 2.97 -10.39
C ASN A 45 -8.22 1.77 -11.31
N TRP A 46 -9.01 0.78 -10.88
CA TRP A 46 -9.48 -0.31 -11.73
C TRP A 46 -10.34 0.16 -12.92
N LYS A 47 -10.91 1.38 -12.84
CA LYS A 47 -11.69 2.00 -13.93
C LYS A 47 -10.81 2.55 -15.06
N ARG A 48 -9.48 2.57 -14.89
CA ARG A 48 -8.54 2.99 -15.92
C ARG A 48 -8.48 1.97 -17.07
N PRO A 49 -7.99 2.34 -18.25
CA PRO A 49 -7.74 1.40 -19.34
C PRO A 49 -6.93 0.21 -18.87
N GLN A 50 -7.24 -1.00 -19.36
CA GLN A 50 -6.63 -2.23 -18.87
C GLN A 50 -5.11 -2.28 -19.08
N ASP A 51 -4.62 -1.74 -20.19
CA ASP A 51 -3.19 -1.64 -20.50
C ASP A 51 -2.43 -0.75 -19.48
N GLU A 52 -3.09 0.28 -18.98
CA GLU A 52 -2.54 1.15 -17.92
C GLU A 52 -2.48 0.41 -16.58
N VAL A 53 -3.55 -0.30 -16.20
CA VAL A 53 -3.61 -1.12 -15.00
C VAL A 53 -2.53 -2.21 -15.04
N ASP A 54 -2.42 -2.93 -16.14
CA ASP A 54 -1.40 -3.97 -16.33
C ASP A 54 0.02 -3.41 -16.27
N GLY A 55 0.21 -2.19 -16.78
CA GLY A 55 1.47 -1.46 -16.69
C GLY A 55 1.87 -1.15 -15.25
N ILE A 56 0.92 -0.69 -14.44
CA ILE A 56 1.14 -0.40 -13.01
C ILE A 56 1.48 -1.69 -12.25
N MET A 57 0.74 -2.77 -12.49
CA MET A 57 0.97 -4.06 -11.82
C MET A 57 2.34 -4.65 -12.17
N ARG A 58 2.78 -4.57 -13.44
CA ARG A 58 4.13 -4.99 -13.84
C ARG A 58 5.23 -4.16 -13.18
N LEU A 59 5.04 -2.85 -13.05
CA LEU A 59 6.00 -1.98 -12.35
C LEU A 59 6.09 -2.32 -10.86
N LEU A 60 4.96 -2.63 -10.24
CA LEU A 60 4.94 -3.07 -8.84
C LEU A 60 5.68 -4.41 -8.68
N GLU A 61 5.42 -5.38 -9.55
CA GLU A 61 6.10 -6.66 -9.54
C GLU A 61 7.62 -6.51 -9.69
N GLN A 62 8.06 -5.72 -10.65
CA GLN A 62 9.48 -5.42 -10.84
C GLN A 62 10.08 -4.74 -9.59
N TYR A 63 9.37 -3.77 -9.02
CA TYR A 63 9.82 -3.07 -7.81
C TYR A 63 9.97 -4.02 -6.61
N LEU A 64 9.04 -4.96 -6.43
CA LEU A 64 9.10 -5.94 -5.35
C LEU A 64 10.28 -6.89 -5.51
N HIS A 65 10.56 -7.37 -6.73
CA HIS A 65 11.75 -8.18 -6.99
C HIS A 65 13.04 -7.45 -6.60
N GLU A 66 13.16 -6.18 -6.98
CA GLU A 66 14.32 -5.36 -6.62
C GLU A 66 14.41 -5.12 -5.09
N CYS A 67 13.28 -4.94 -4.41
CA CYS A 67 13.23 -4.73 -2.96
C CYS A 67 13.65 -5.97 -2.18
N ILE A 68 13.18 -7.16 -2.58
CA ILE A 68 13.49 -8.43 -1.91
C ILE A 68 15.00 -8.63 -1.79
N ASP A 69 15.76 -8.27 -2.82
CA ASP A 69 17.21 -8.44 -2.85
C ASP A 69 17.97 -7.48 -1.92
N THR A 70 17.36 -6.37 -1.52
CA THR A 70 18.05 -5.28 -0.81
C THR A 70 17.50 -4.96 0.58
N MET A 71 16.28 -5.41 0.90
CA MET A 71 15.56 -5.01 2.11
C MET A 71 16.35 -5.27 3.40
N GLU A 72 16.92 -6.47 3.57
CA GLU A 72 17.65 -6.83 4.77
C GLU A 72 18.91 -5.99 4.93
N LYS A 73 19.65 -5.81 3.83
CA LYS A 73 20.86 -4.98 3.81
C LYS A 73 20.58 -3.53 4.16
N ASP A 74 19.48 -3.00 3.61
CA ASP A 74 19.12 -1.59 3.77
C ASP A 74 18.35 -1.34 5.07
N GLY A 75 17.89 -2.39 5.76
CA GLY A 75 17.10 -2.30 6.98
C GLY A 75 15.75 -1.61 6.76
N ASN A 76 15.13 -1.84 5.60
CA ASN A 76 13.84 -1.27 5.23
C ASN A 76 12.76 -2.34 5.27
N ARG A 77 11.67 -2.07 5.99
CA ARG A 77 10.48 -2.92 5.99
C ARG A 77 9.45 -2.40 5.00
N LEU A 78 8.72 -3.31 4.38
CA LEU A 78 7.54 -3.00 3.55
C LEU A 78 6.30 -3.67 4.14
N ARG A 79 5.18 -2.97 4.11
CA ARG A 79 3.86 -3.51 4.42
C ARG A 79 2.86 -3.02 3.39
N PHE A 80 1.89 -3.86 3.03
CA PHE A 80 0.86 -3.53 2.07
C PHE A 80 -0.48 -3.39 2.77
N LEU A 81 -1.21 -2.32 2.45
CA LEU A 81 -2.52 -2.00 3.01
C LEU A 81 -3.57 -1.98 1.89
N GLY A 82 -4.67 -2.68 2.07
CA GLY A 82 -5.75 -2.76 1.11
C GLY A 82 -6.26 -4.19 0.90
N ASP A 83 -7.22 -4.37 0.01
CA ASP A 83 -7.69 -5.69 -0.38
C ASP A 83 -6.77 -6.32 -1.43
N LEU A 84 -5.85 -7.13 -0.97
CA LEU A 84 -4.84 -7.80 -1.79
C LEU A 84 -5.38 -9.07 -2.47
N SER A 85 -6.59 -9.51 -2.13
CA SER A 85 -7.18 -10.78 -2.63
C SER A 85 -7.46 -10.75 -4.14
N VAL A 86 -7.64 -9.55 -4.71
CA VAL A 86 -7.94 -9.33 -6.13
C VAL A 86 -6.70 -9.32 -7.03
N LEU A 87 -5.50 -9.33 -6.44
CA LEU A 87 -4.24 -9.34 -7.18
C LEU A 87 -3.94 -10.73 -7.76
N THR A 88 -3.08 -10.78 -8.77
CA THR A 88 -2.64 -12.05 -9.36
C THR A 88 -1.96 -12.94 -8.32
N PRO A 89 -2.01 -14.28 -8.46
CA PRO A 89 -1.31 -15.19 -7.56
C PRO A 89 0.19 -14.92 -7.47
N GLU A 90 0.82 -14.55 -8.57
CA GLU A 90 2.24 -14.21 -8.66
C GLU A 90 2.58 -12.99 -7.81
N LEU A 91 1.78 -11.93 -7.95
CA LEU A 91 1.99 -10.69 -7.19
C LEU A 91 1.71 -10.90 -5.70
N ARG A 92 0.68 -11.68 -5.34
CA ARG A 92 0.41 -12.04 -3.94
C ARG A 92 1.57 -12.83 -3.32
N LYS A 93 2.16 -13.76 -4.06
CA LYS A 93 3.33 -14.51 -3.61
C LYS A 93 4.53 -13.61 -3.32
N LEU A 94 4.81 -12.64 -4.19
CA LEU A 94 5.86 -11.64 -3.97
C LEU A 94 5.59 -10.78 -2.74
N ILE A 95 4.34 -10.37 -2.52
CA ILE A 95 3.93 -9.62 -1.34
C ILE A 95 4.13 -10.46 -0.07
N ASP A 96 3.74 -11.72 -0.09
CA ASP A 96 3.92 -12.63 1.05
C ASP A 96 5.41 -12.83 1.39
N GLU A 97 6.26 -13.02 0.38
CA GLU A 97 7.71 -13.10 0.54
C GLU A 97 8.29 -11.80 1.12
N THR A 98 7.86 -10.67 0.61
CA THR A 98 8.25 -9.34 1.11
C THR A 98 7.84 -9.15 2.57
N ASN A 99 6.63 -9.57 2.95
CA ASN A 99 6.14 -9.50 4.32
C ASN A 99 6.95 -10.42 5.26
N GLU A 100 7.32 -11.61 4.80
CA GLU A 100 8.16 -12.53 5.57
C GLU A 100 9.54 -11.93 5.83
N ILE A 101 10.19 -11.38 4.82
CA ILE A 101 11.48 -10.69 4.98
C ILE A 101 11.33 -9.51 5.93
N SER A 102 10.31 -8.67 5.75
CA SER A 102 10.04 -7.51 6.60
C SER A 102 9.87 -7.88 8.06
N SER A 103 9.30 -9.07 8.37
CA SER A 103 9.10 -9.53 9.74
C SER A 103 10.41 -9.76 10.51
N ARG A 104 11.52 -9.94 9.82
CA ARG A 104 12.85 -10.15 10.39
C ARG A 104 13.70 -8.87 10.52
N ILE A 105 13.19 -7.75 10.01
CA ILE A 105 13.89 -6.47 9.98
C ILE A 105 13.32 -5.56 11.06
N GLU A 106 14.18 -4.87 11.81
CA GLU A 106 13.80 -3.79 12.70
C GLU A 106 14.19 -2.44 12.07
N GLY A 107 13.37 -1.41 12.26
CA GLY A 107 13.65 -0.06 11.80
C GLY A 107 12.55 0.56 10.95
N PHE A 108 12.91 1.41 10.01
CA PHE A 108 11.99 2.14 9.14
C PHE A 108 11.04 1.22 8.38
N GLN A 109 9.77 1.61 8.32
CA GLN A 109 8.75 0.88 7.58
C GLN A 109 8.04 1.77 6.56
N ALA A 110 8.02 1.33 5.31
CA ALA A 110 7.19 1.91 4.27
C ALA A 110 5.90 1.09 4.12
N ASN A 111 4.76 1.75 4.17
CA ASN A 111 3.45 1.16 3.92
C ASN A 111 2.98 1.57 2.52
N VAL A 112 2.61 0.62 1.72
CA VAL A 112 2.12 0.82 0.35
C VAL A 112 0.63 0.49 0.30
N CYS A 113 -0.19 1.51 0.09
CA CYS A 113 -1.63 1.33 -0.09
C CYS A 113 -1.90 0.82 -1.51
N LEU A 114 -2.38 -0.41 -1.62
CA LEU A 114 -2.59 -1.12 -2.87
C LEU A 114 -4.02 -1.68 -2.90
N ASN A 115 -4.77 -1.37 -3.95
CA ASN A 115 -6.22 -1.60 -3.98
C ASN A 115 -6.91 -1.11 -2.70
N TYR A 116 -6.58 0.13 -2.35
CA TYR A 116 -7.01 0.77 -1.11
C TYR A 116 -8.07 1.86 -1.37
N GLY A 117 -8.97 2.02 -0.44
CA GLY A 117 -9.89 3.12 -0.32
C GLY A 117 -10.38 3.23 1.12
N GLY A 118 -10.48 4.43 1.68
CA GLY A 118 -10.88 4.60 3.08
C GLY A 118 -12.26 4.03 3.39
N ARG A 119 -13.23 4.24 2.51
CA ARG A 119 -14.58 3.65 2.67
C ARG A 119 -14.58 2.13 2.50
N ASP A 120 -13.73 1.61 1.61
CA ASP A 120 -13.54 0.17 1.43
C ASP A 120 -12.94 -0.46 2.70
N GLU A 121 -11.93 0.17 3.29
CA GLU A 121 -11.34 -0.27 4.55
C GLU A 121 -12.35 -0.29 5.70
N ILE A 122 -13.16 0.76 5.85
CA ILE A 122 -14.22 0.82 6.86
C ILE A 122 -15.22 -0.33 6.65
N LEU A 123 -15.64 -0.57 5.40
CA LEU A 123 -16.56 -1.65 5.07
C LEU A 123 -15.96 -3.03 5.35
N HIS A 124 -14.69 -3.22 5.02
CA HIS A 124 -13.94 -4.44 5.34
C HIS A 124 -13.92 -4.70 6.85
N ALA A 125 -13.54 -3.69 7.63
CA ALA A 125 -13.50 -3.78 9.09
C ALA A 125 -14.88 -4.04 9.70
N ALA A 126 -15.92 -3.35 9.23
CA ALA A 126 -17.29 -3.54 9.70
C ALA A 126 -17.80 -4.96 9.44
N ARG A 127 -17.52 -5.52 8.25
CA ARG A 127 -17.88 -6.91 7.91
C ARG A 127 -17.15 -7.92 8.78
N ALA A 128 -15.86 -7.74 9.02
CA ALA A 128 -15.07 -8.63 9.87
C ALA A 128 -15.57 -8.58 11.32
N PHE A 129 -15.84 -7.40 11.85
CA PHE A 129 -16.43 -7.23 13.16
C PHE A 129 -17.82 -7.88 13.29
N ALA A 130 -18.69 -7.67 12.29
CA ALA A 130 -20.01 -8.28 12.27
C ALA A 130 -19.96 -9.81 12.28
N ARG A 131 -19.00 -10.43 11.55
CA ARG A 131 -18.79 -11.89 11.59
C ARG A 131 -18.35 -12.36 12.97
N ASP A 132 -17.49 -11.63 13.65
CA ASP A 132 -17.05 -11.95 15.01
C ASP A 132 -18.20 -11.84 16.00
N CYS A 133 -19.08 -10.86 15.86
CA CYS A 133 -20.31 -10.75 16.67
C CYS A 133 -21.25 -11.94 16.41
N ALA A 134 -21.48 -12.30 15.13
CA ALA A 134 -22.33 -13.43 14.77
C ALA A 134 -21.77 -14.78 15.29
N ALA A 135 -20.45 -14.90 15.39
CA ALA A 135 -19.78 -16.07 15.95
C ALA A 135 -19.68 -16.06 17.50
N GLY A 136 -20.24 -15.05 18.17
CA GLY A 136 -20.17 -14.91 19.63
C GLY A 136 -18.80 -14.52 20.17
N LYS A 137 -17.88 -14.10 19.34
CA LYS A 137 -16.51 -13.70 19.74
C LYS A 137 -16.43 -12.25 20.23
N ARG A 138 -17.37 -11.42 19.83
CA ARG A 138 -17.42 -9.99 20.13
C ARG A 138 -18.85 -9.58 20.49
N ASP A 139 -18.95 -8.52 21.30
CA ASP A 139 -20.19 -7.83 21.64
C ASP A 139 -20.22 -6.48 20.92
N ALA A 140 -21.27 -6.23 20.12
CA ALA A 140 -21.42 -4.98 19.38
C ALA A 140 -21.46 -3.76 20.31
N ASP A 141 -22.09 -3.87 21.47
CA ASP A 141 -22.23 -2.76 22.43
C ASP A 141 -20.93 -2.45 23.18
N ALA A 142 -19.97 -3.38 23.16
CA ALA A 142 -18.64 -3.21 23.77
C ALA A 142 -17.58 -2.69 22.80
N LEU A 143 -17.95 -2.39 21.54
CA LEU A 143 -17.00 -1.89 20.53
C LEU A 143 -16.52 -0.49 20.90
N THR A 144 -15.19 -0.31 20.87
CA THR A 144 -14.51 0.98 21.05
C THR A 144 -13.78 1.37 19.77
N GLU A 145 -13.35 2.63 19.65
CA GLU A 145 -12.50 3.08 18.52
C GLU A 145 -11.23 2.23 18.40
N GLU A 146 -10.56 1.97 19.53
CA GLU A 146 -9.37 1.12 19.57
C GLU A 146 -9.68 -0.32 19.14
N GLY A 147 -10.79 -0.89 19.62
CA GLY A 147 -11.25 -2.22 19.22
C GLY A 147 -11.58 -2.31 17.74
N PHE A 148 -12.18 -1.27 17.16
CA PHE A 148 -12.46 -1.21 15.71
C PHE A 148 -11.18 -1.08 14.89
N SER A 149 -10.21 -0.30 15.36
CA SER A 149 -8.91 -0.13 14.69
C SER A 149 -8.18 -1.46 14.46
N CYS A 150 -8.42 -2.48 15.28
CA CYS A 150 -7.84 -3.81 15.10
C CYS A 150 -8.33 -4.53 13.84
N TYR A 151 -9.46 -4.12 13.26
CA TYR A 151 -10.02 -4.69 12.03
C TYR A 151 -9.59 -3.96 10.76
N LEU A 152 -8.96 -2.80 10.88
CA LEU A 152 -8.47 -2.01 9.74
C LEU A 152 -7.22 -2.66 9.10
N TYR A 153 -6.99 -2.39 7.82
CA TYR A 153 -5.74 -2.77 7.14
C TYR A 153 -4.52 -2.17 7.83
N SER A 154 -4.68 -0.98 8.42
CA SER A 154 -3.66 -0.24 9.16
C SER A 154 -3.49 -0.69 10.62
N SER A 155 -4.16 -1.76 11.04
CA SER A 155 -4.06 -2.28 12.41
C SER A 155 -2.62 -2.40 12.89
N GLY A 156 -2.34 -1.89 14.09
CA GLY A 156 -1.01 -1.90 14.70
C GLY A 156 -0.07 -0.79 14.23
N LEU A 157 -0.49 0.06 13.29
CA LEU A 157 0.25 1.27 12.94
C LEU A 157 -0.21 2.44 13.83
N PRO A 158 0.69 3.36 14.17
CA PRO A 158 0.29 4.60 14.84
C PRO A 158 -0.51 5.50 13.89
N ASP A 159 -1.27 6.42 14.46
CA ASP A 159 -1.94 7.46 13.68
C ASP A 159 -0.91 8.34 12.97
N PRO A 160 -1.22 8.83 11.75
CA PRO A 160 -0.30 9.68 11.01
C PRO A 160 -0.19 11.08 11.66
N ASP A 161 1.04 11.56 11.86
CA ASP A 161 1.31 12.92 12.35
C ASP A 161 1.20 13.97 11.24
N LEU A 162 1.44 13.58 9.99
CA LEU A 162 1.49 14.46 8.83
C LEU A 162 0.93 13.79 7.59
N LEU A 163 0.05 14.51 6.88
CA LEU A 163 -0.46 14.14 5.56
C LEU A 163 0.04 15.14 4.53
N ILE A 164 0.69 14.65 3.48
CA ILE A 164 1.17 15.46 2.37
C ILE A 164 0.43 15.06 1.09
N ARG A 165 -0.18 16.04 0.42
CA ARG A 165 -0.76 15.86 -0.91
C ARG A 165 -0.09 16.81 -1.90
N PRO A 166 0.83 16.33 -2.74
CA PRO A 166 1.43 17.13 -3.80
C PRO A 166 0.38 17.52 -4.87
N GLY A 167 0.57 18.65 -5.54
CA GLY A 167 -0.26 19.02 -6.69
C GLY A 167 -1.30 20.12 -6.42
N GLY A 168 -1.27 20.77 -5.25
CA GLY A 168 -2.11 21.94 -4.94
C GLY A 168 -3.58 21.65 -4.70
N GLU A 169 -4.03 20.40 -4.73
CA GLU A 169 -5.39 20.02 -4.40
C GLU A 169 -5.57 19.81 -2.88
N LYS A 170 -6.67 20.36 -2.34
CA LYS A 170 -6.97 20.31 -0.89
C LYS A 170 -7.96 19.22 -0.49
N ARG A 171 -8.39 18.36 -1.42
CA ARG A 171 -9.32 17.26 -1.13
C ARG A 171 -8.57 15.98 -0.77
N ILE A 172 -9.17 15.14 0.07
CA ILE A 172 -8.60 13.85 0.47
C ILE A 172 -8.86 12.74 -0.57
N SER A 173 -9.78 12.94 -1.52
CA SER A 173 -10.21 11.94 -2.50
C SER A 173 -10.81 10.69 -1.84
N ASN A 174 -10.33 9.50 -2.20
CA ASN A 174 -10.81 8.20 -1.69
C ASN A 174 -10.00 7.70 -0.46
N TYR A 175 -9.36 8.59 0.25
CA TYR A 175 -8.55 8.25 1.41
C TYR A 175 -9.33 8.35 2.71
#